data_9577cd3e4584d19fa97e38a43ec89b9e
#
_entry.id   9577cd3e4584d19fa97e38a43ec89b9e
#
_cell.length_a   1.000
_cell.length_b   1.000
_cell.length_c   1.000
_cell.angle_alpha   90.00
_cell.angle_beta   90.00
_cell.angle_gamma   90.00
#
_symmetry.space_group_name_H-M   'P 1'
#
loop_
_entity.id
_entity.type
_entity.pdbx_description
1 polymer ?
#
loop_
_entity_poly.entity_id
_entity_poly.type
_entity_poly.pdbx_seq_one_letter_code
_entity_poly.pdbx_strand_id
1 'polypeptide(L)'
;MTILGMNRRNALIAKLNPREAIKGVNQKFETKERLAAAGVPVPPTLALIADEADAATFDYASLPQAFAIKPNRGRRGEGVILVDGRVEGGWRKLNGEVLTERMLRAHVTRILAGELSLEGGNSDAALIEPLIRTHPDFARMVPFGLPDIRIICLGDVPLMAMTRLPTEESGGRANLHQGAVGAAIDFRDGRIFRAVLGQEAVWDHPAPATALI
;
A
#
# COMPACT_ATOMS: atom_id res chain seq x y z
N MET A 1 -28.44 22.07 -8.42
CA MET A 1 -27.09 21.71 -7.94
C MET A 1 -26.19 21.53 -9.15
N THR A 2 -25.15 22.36 -9.30
CA THR A 2 -24.31 22.32 -10.50
C THR A 2 -23.13 21.37 -10.24
N ILE A 3 -23.01 20.30 -11.03
CA ILE A 3 -21.87 19.40 -10.96
C ILE A 3 -20.63 20.13 -11.48
N LEU A 4 -19.55 20.12 -10.72
CA LEU A 4 -18.28 20.69 -11.15
C LEU A 4 -17.70 19.88 -12.32
N GLY A 5 -17.44 20.54 -13.43
CA GLY A 5 -16.67 19.95 -14.52
C GLY A 5 -15.24 19.61 -14.07
N MET A 6 -14.58 18.69 -14.77
CA MET A 6 -13.27 18.14 -14.42
C MET A 6 -12.22 19.23 -14.15
N ASN A 7 -12.15 20.27 -14.99
CA ASN A 7 -11.17 21.35 -14.84
C ASN A 7 -11.39 22.17 -13.56
N ARG A 8 -12.64 22.49 -13.23
CA ARG A 8 -12.96 23.22 -11.98
C ARG A 8 -12.66 22.37 -10.74
N ARG A 9 -13.01 21.08 -10.79
CA ARG A 9 -12.67 20.14 -9.72
C ARG A 9 -11.16 20.06 -9.53
N ASN A 10 -10.38 19.89 -10.59
CA ASN A 10 -8.92 19.79 -10.51
C ASN A 10 -8.29 21.08 -10.00
N ALA A 11 -8.80 22.24 -10.42
CA ALA A 11 -8.34 23.54 -9.91
C ALA A 11 -8.61 23.70 -8.40
N LEU A 12 -9.77 23.23 -7.91
CA LEU A 12 -10.09 23.23 -6.49
C LEU A 12 -9.16 22.29 -5.71
N ILE A 13 -8.98 21.07 -6.19
CA ILE A 13 -8.08 20.08 -5.58
C ILE A 13 -6.66 20.63 -5.50
N ALA A 14 -6.15 21.27 -6.57
CA ALA A 14 -4.81 21.84 -6.58
C ALA A 14 -4.62 22.96 -5.55
N LYS A 15 -5.65 23.77 -5.31
CA LYS A 15 -5.62 24.82 -4.26
C LYS A 15 -5.57 24.23 -2.85
N LEU A 16 -6.31 23.14 -2.62
CA LEU A 16 -6.39 22.47 -1.32
C LEU A 16 -5.20 21.56 -1.04
N ASN A 17 -4.42 21.21 -2.08
CA ASN A 17 -3.28 20.30 -1.98
C ASN A 17 -2.04 20.96 -2.60
N PRO A 18 -1.32 21.81 -1.86
CA PRO A 18 -0.08 22.42 -2.34
C PRO A 18 0.93 21.38 -2.79
N ARG A 19 1.66 21.66 -3.88
CA ARG A 19 2.63 20.71 -4.46
C ARG A 19 3.66 20.20 -3.46
N GLU A 20 4.13 21.06 -2.56
CA GLU A 20 5.10 20.67 -1.54
C GLU A 20 4.53 19.66 -0.53
N ALA A 21 3.25 19.81 -0.16
CA ALA A 21 2.56 18.83 0.69
C ALA A 21 2.43 17.47 -0.05
N ILE A 22 2.06 17.49 -1.34
CA ILE A 22 1.97 16.27 -2.15
C ILE A 22 3.34 15.59 -2.27
N LYS A 23 4.41 16.34 -2.52
CA LYS A 23 5.78 15.78 -2.56
C LYS A 23 6.14 15.09 -1.24
N GLY A 24 5.81 15.72 -0.11
CA GLY A 24 6.07 15.15 1.21
C GLY A 24 5.37 13.81 1.42
N VAL A 25 4.09 13.69 1.06
CA VAL A 25 3.33 12.44 1.24
C VAL A 25 3.68 11.34 0.22
N ASN A 26 4.37 11.69 -0.86
CA ASN A 26 4.85 10.71 -1.84
C ASN A 26 6.12 9.98 -1.35
N GLN A 27 6.75 10.43 -0.29
CA GLN A 27 7.90 9.82 0.35
C GLN A 27 7.42 9.03 1.57
N LYS A 28 7.43 7.69 1.48
CA LYS A 28 6.85 6.82 2.50
C LYS A 28 7.57 6.91 3.83
N PHE A 29 8.90 6.98 3.80
CA PHE A 29 9.70 7.07 5.02
C PHE A 29 9.43 8.37 5.77
N GLU A 30 9.50 9.51 5.10
CA GLU A 30 9.25 10.83 5.70
C GLU A 30 7.79 10.95 6.19
N THR A 31 6.85 10.40 5.44
CA THR A 31 5.44 10.34 5.86
C THR A 31 5.28 9.54 7.15
N LYS A 32 5.95 8.38 7.25
CA LYS A 32 5.97 7.56 8.47
C LYS A 32 6.51 8.32 9.66
N GLU A 33 7.68 8.96 9.51
CA GLU A 33 8.29 9.73 10.58
C GLU A 33 7.37 10.83 11.11
N ARG A 34 6.71 11.55 10.19
CA ARG A 34 5.72 12.59 10.56
C ARG A 34 4.50 12.01 11.27
N LEU A 35 3.98 10.87 10.80
CA LEU A 35 2.84 10.21 11.44
C LEU A 35 3.23 9.69 12.84
N ALA A 36 4.38 9.06 12.97
CA ALA A 36 4.90 8.58 14.26
C ALA A 36 5.09 9.74 15.25
N ALA A 37 5.67 10.87 14.80
CA ALA A 37 5.82 12.07 15.61
C ALA A 37 4.47 12.68 16.05
N ALA A 38 3.41 12.47 15.27
CA ALA A 38 2.05 12.86 15.60
C ALA A 38 1.30 11.81 16.44
N GLY A 39 1.96 10.76 16.90
CA GLY A 39 1.36 9.68 17.70
C GLY A 39 0.48 8.71 16.91
N VAL A 40 0.52 8.74 15.58
CA VAL A 40 -0.20 7.79 14.73
C VAL A 40 0.61 6.51 14.63
N PRO A 41 0.03 5.34 14.95
CA PRO A 41 0.72 4.06 14.83
C PRO A 41 1.15 3.78 13.40
N VAL A 42 2.43 3.47 13.20
CA VAL A 42 3.00 3.06 11.92
C VAL A 42 3.85 1.79 12.10
N PRO A 43 4.01 0.95 11.08
CA PRO A 43 4.93 -0.18 11.16
C PRO A 43 6.35 0.33 11.45
N PRO A 44 7.16 -0.34 12.29
CA PRO A 44 8.55 0.05 12.50
C PRO A 44 9.33 -0.03 11.19
N THR A 45 10.36 0.80 11.04
CA THR A 45 11.33 0.68 9.94
C THR A 45 12.42 -0.29 10.38
N LEU A 46 12.61 -1.38 9.64
CA LEU A 46 13.71 -2.33 9.85
C LEU A 46 15.01 -1.79 9.24
N ALA A 47 14.91 -1.22 8.04
CA ALA A 47 16.02 -0.55 7.37
C ALA A 47 15.52 0.45 6.32
N LEU A 48 16.31 1.47 6.10
CA LEU A 48 16.24 2.36 4.94
C LEU A 48 17.60 2.27 4.23
N ILE A 49 17.61 1.69 3.04
CA ILE A 49 18.80 1.62 2.19
C ILE A 49 18.69 2.78 1.21
N ALA A 50 19.50 3.82 1.43
CA ALA A 50 19.37 5.08 0.71
C ALA A 50 20.31 5.18 -0.50
N ASP A 51 21.42 4.45 -0.49
CA ASP A 51 22.44 4.49 -1.52
C ASP A 51 23.16 3.15 -1.72
N GLU A 52 24.10 3.10 -2.65
CA GLU A 52 24.88 1.90 -2.96
C GLU A 52 25.81 1.47 -1.80
N ALA A 53 26.30 2.41 -0.99
CA ALA A 53 27.17 2.10 0.15
C ALA A 53 26.36 1.36 1.23
N ASP A 54 25.17 1.84 1.51
CA ASP A 54 24.20 1.16 2.38
C ASP A 54 23.89 -0.25 1.84
N ALA A 55 23.58 -0.36 0.55
CA ALA A 55 23.24 -1.63 -0.09
C ALA A 55 24.38 -2.64 -0.06
N ALA A 56 25.62 -2.18 -0.19
CA ALA A 56 26.80 -3.04 -0.18
C ALA A 56 27.05 -3.64 1.23
N THR A 57 26.80 -2.88 2.28
CA THR A 57 27.09 -3.26 3.66
C THR A 57 25.90 -3.89 4.39
N PHE A 58 24.70 -3.82 3.81
CA PHE A 58 23.48 -4.32 4.45
C PHE A 58 23.51 -5.84 4.62
N ASP A 59 23.30 -6.29 5.85
CA ASP A 59 23.19 -7.70 6.20
C ASP A 59 21.75 -8.21 6.03
N TYR A 60 21.47 -8.82 4.88
CA TYR A 60 20.16 -9.44 4.61
C TYR A 60 19.88 -10.64 5.53
N ALA A 61 20.92 -11.26 6.10
CA ALA A 61 20.73 -12.37 7.02
C ALA A 61 20.11 -11.93 8.35
N SER A 62 20.25 -10.68 8.73
CA SER A 62 19.63 -10.09 9.93
C SER A 62 18.13 -9.84 9.80
N LEU A 63 17.57 -9.87 8.59
CA LEU A 63 16.14 -9.65 8.36
C LEU A 63 15.29 -10.70 9.08
N PRO A 64 14.11 -10.32 9.62
CA PRO A 64 13.18 -11.27 10.22
C PRO A 64 12.65 -12.27 9.20
N GLN A 65 11.89 -13.27 9.66
CA GLN A 65 11.30 -14.27 8.77
C GLN A 65 10.30 -13.66 7.77
N ALA A 66 9.58 -12.62 8.17
CA ALA A 66 8.55 -11.98 7.35
C ALA A 66 8.76 -10.46 7.30
N PHE A 67 8.90 -9.94 6.08
CA PHE A 67 9.15 -8.52 5.83
C PHE A 67 8.64 -8.09 4.46
N ALA A 68 8.60 -6.78 4.25
CA ALA A 68 8.33 -6.16 2.96
C ALA A 68 9.50 -5.25 2.56
N ILE A 69 9.91 -5.31 1.29
CA ILE A 69 10.80 -4.32 0.68
C ILE A 69 9.97 -3.50 -0.31
N LYS A 70 10.08 -2.18 -0.24
CA LYS A 70 9.31 -1.29 -1.11
C LYS A 70 10.09 -0.04 -1.48
N PRO A 71 9.91 0.51 -2.70
CA PRO A 71 10.48 1.80 -3.07
C PRO A 71 9.88 2.90 -2.18
N ASN A 72 10.70 3.82 -1.68
CA ASN A 72 10.24 4.95 -0.87
C ASN A 72 9.27 5.84 -1.67
N ARG A 73 9.54 6.08 -2.95
CA ARG A 73 8.71 6.86 -3.88
C ARG A 73 7.87 6.02 -4.86
N GLY A 74 7.74 4.72 -4.62
CA GLY A 74 6.93 3.82 -5.44
C GLY A 74 5.42 4.02 -5.24
N ARG A 75 4.63 3.62 -6.23
CA ARG A 75 3.16 3.68 -6.20
C ARG A 75 2.52 2.38 -6.68
N ARG A 76 1.22 2.23 -6.40
CA ARG A 76 0.38 1.11 -6.90
C ARG A 76 0.90 -0.29 -6.57
N GLY A 77 1.82 -0.41 -5.60
CA GLY A 77 2.45 -1.69 -5.24
C GLY A 77 3.54 -2.15 -6.22
N GLU A 78 3.94 -1.30 -7.18
CA GLU A 78 5.07 -1.58 -8.07
C GLU A 78 6.36 -1.64 -7.25
N GLY A 79 7.22 -2.63 -7.56
CA GLY A 79 8.49 -2.84 -6.85
C GLY A 79 8.36 -3.32 -5.40
N VAL A 80 7.18 -3.72 -4.95
CA VAL A 80 7.00 -4.27 -3.61
C VAL A 80 7.27 -5.77 -3.62
N ILE A 81 8.19 -6.21 -2.75
CA ILE A 81 8.42 -7.63 -2.42
C ILE A 81 7.83 -7.89 -1.05
N LEU A 82 7.01 -8.93 -0.94
CA LEU A 82 6.42 -9.41 0.31
C LEU A 82 6.96 -10.80 0.61
N VAL A 83 7.66 -10.93 1.72
CA VAL A 83 8.26 -12.18 2.20
C VAL A 83 7.50 -12.67 3.43
N ASP A 84 7.11 -13.92 3.45
CA ASP A 84 6.36 -14.54 4.56
C ASP A 84 7.15 -15.59 5.35
N GLY A 85 8.34 -15.94 4.91
CA GLY A 85 9.17 -16.92 5.61
C GLY A 85 10.57 -17.11 5.04
N ARG A 86 11.46 -17.69 5.86
CA ARG A 86 12.74 -18.22 5.41
C ARG A 86 12.58 -19.66 4.96
N VAL A 87 13.34 -20.01 3.95
CA VAL A 87 13.45 -21.37 3.41
C VAL A 87 14.92 -21.69 3.15
N GLU A 88 15.23 -22.95 2.85
CA GLU A 88 16.56 -23.32 2.41
C GLU A 88 16.92 -22.54 1.13
N GLY A 89 18.06 -21.88 1.14
CA GLY A 89 18.57 -21.07 0.04
C GLY A 89 18.00 -19.64 -0.06
N GLY A 90 17.11 -19.19 0.85
CA GLY A 90 16.62 -17.82 0.80
C GLY A 90 15.34 -17.52 1.54
N TRP A 91 14.47 -16.78 0.87
CA TRP A 91 13.21 -16.27 1.43
C TRP A 91 12.05 -16.60 0.50
N ARG A 92 10.93 -17.03 1.06
CA ARG A 92 9.70 -17.33 0.32
C ARG A 92 8.81 -16.08 0.27
N LYS A 93 8.38 -15.71 -0.93
CA LYS A 93 7.34 -14.69 -1.16
C LYS A 93 5.95 -15.24 -0.86
N LEU A 94 4.98 -14.34 -0.64
CA LEU A 94 3.57 -14.71 -0.47
C LEU A 94 2.99 -15.56 -1.62
N ASN A 95 3.53 -15.41 -2.83
CA ASN A 95 3.12 -16.22 -3.99
C ASN A 95 3.88 -17.57 -4.12
N GLY A 96 4.70 -17.92 -3.12
CA GLY A 96 5.46 -19.17 -3.07
C GLY A 96 6.82 -19.12 -3.76
N GLU A 97 7.14 -18.09 -4.53
CA GLU A 97 8.45 -17.93 -5.18
C GLU A 97 9.57 -17.78 -4.14
N VAL A 98 10.71 -18.44 -4.37
CA VAL A 98 11.89 -18.34 -3.50
C VAL A 98 12.87 -17.31 -4.05
N LEU A 99 13.26 -16.38 -3.19
CA LEU A 99 14.24 -15.34 -3.48
C LEU A 99 15.56 -15.65 -2.79
N THR A 100 16.64 -15.66 -3.54
CA THR A 100 18.00 -15.68 -2.99
C THR A 100 18.42 -14.29 -2.54
N GLU A 101 19.48 -14.19 -1.70
CA GLU A 101 20.05 -12.90 -1.33
C GLU A 101 20.49 -12.09 -2.57
N ARG A 102 21.07 -12.75 -3.55
CA ARG A 102 21.45 -12.12 -4.83
C ARG A 102 20.24 -11.44 -5.51
N MET A 103 19.08 -12.08 -5.50
CA MET A 103 17.85 -11.51 -6.08
C MET A 103 17.34 -10.33 -5.28
N LEU A 104 17.41 -10.38 -3.94
CA LEU A 104 17.04 -9.25 -3.09
C LEU A 104 17.98 -8.06 -3.33
N ARG A 105 19.29 -8.28 -3.39
CA ARG A 105 20.28 -7.26 -3.70
C ARG A 105 20.02 -6.61 -5.06
N ALA A 106 19.81 -7.40 -6.09
CA ALA A 106 19.49 -6.90 -7.42
C ALA A 106 18.20 -6.07 -7.43
N HIS A 107 17.18 -6.47 -6.66
CA HIS A 107 15.94 -5.72 -6.54
C HIS A 107 16.17 -4.36 -5.84
N VAL A 108 16.93 -4.33 -4.75
CA VAL A 108 17.30 -3.09 -4.06
C VAL A 108 18.07 -2.16 -5.01
N THR A 109 19.05 -2.66 -5.77
CA THR A 109 19.78 -1.88 -6.78
C THR A 109 18.83 -1.23 -7.78
N ARG A 110 17.81 -1.94 -8.27
CA ARG A 110 16.81 -1.38 -9.18
C ARG A 110 15.96 -0.29 -8.53
N ILE A 111 15.64 -0.44 -7.23
CA ILE A 111 14.97 0.64 -6.47
C ILE A 111 15.87 1.87 -6.42
N LEU A 112 17.15 1.70 -6.02
CA LEU A 112 18.10 2.80 -5.91
C LEU A 112 18.32 3.53 -7.25
N ALA A 113 18.32 2.80 -8.36
CA ALA A 113 18.37 3.36 -9.71
C ALA A 113 17.10 4.11 -10.14
N GLY A 114 16.03 4.09 -9.30
CA GLY A 114 14.76 4.75 -9.60
C GLY A 114 13.90 4.06 -10.66
N GLU A 115 14.22 2.83 -11.06
CA GLU A 115 13.46 2.08 -12.06
C GLU A 115 12.03 1.78 -11.61
N LEU A 116 11.81 1.70 -10.29
CA LEU A 116 10.54 1.31 -9.65
C LEU A 116 9.84 2.49 -8.97
N SER A 117 10.26 3.71 -9.27
CA SER A 117 9.75 4.94 -8.66
C SER A 117 8.77 5.69 -9.53
N LEU A 118 7.97 6.57 -8.92
CA LEU A 118 6.91 7.37 -9.55
C LEU A 118 7.42 8.27 -10.68
N GLU A 119 8.61 8.83 -10.49
CA GLU A 119 9.29 9.75 -11.41
C GLU A 119 10.53 9.01 -11.93
N GLY A 120 10.36 8.11 -12.88
CA GLY A 120 11.45 7.30 -13.41
C GLY A 120 12.72 8.12 -13.71
N GLY A 121 13.87 7.55 -13.36
CA GLY A 121 15.18 8.17 -13.60
C GLY A 121 15.78 8.96 -12.44
N ASN A 122 15.06 9.20 -11.35
CA ASN A 122 15.61 9.75 -10.12
C ASN A 122 15.92 8.64 -9.11
N SER A 123 17.07 8.71 -8.45
CA SER A 123 17.43 7.77 -7.38
C SER A 123 16.35 7.71 -6.32
N ASP A 124 16.09 6.53 -5.79
CA ASP A 124 15.11 6.28 -4.71
C ASP A 124 15.79 5.53 -3.56
N ALA A 125 15.08 5.26 -2.50
CA ALA A 125 15.54 4.46 -1.37
C ALA A 125 14.67 3.20 -1.21
N ALA A 126 15.26 2.11 -0.75
CA ALA A 126 14.52 0.90 -0.42
C ALA A 126 14.16 0.92 1.07
N LEU A 127 12.86 0.94 1.35
CA LEU A 127 12.31 0.86 2.69
C LEU A 127 11.98 -0.59 3.03
N ILE A 128 12.52 -1.08 4.15
CA ILE A 128 12.26 -2.43 4.64
C ILE A 128 11.47 -2.33 5.94
N GLU A 129 10.38 -3.08 6.01
CA GLU A 129 9.44 -3.09 7.15
C GLU A 129 9.00 -4.52 7.47
N PRO A 130 8.51 -4.80 8.70
CA PRO A 130 7.85 -6.06 8.97
C PRO A 130 6.65 -6.28 8.03
N LEU A 131 6.41 -7.53 7.67
CA LEU A 131 5.21 -7.88 6.91
C LEU A 131 3.96 -7.61 7.76
N ILE A 132 3.10 -6.71 7.28
CA ILE A 132 1.80 -6.47 7.90
C ILE A 132 0.88 -7.65 7.58
N ARG A 133 0.28 -8.22 8.61
CA ARG A 133 -0.74 -9.26 8.48
C ARG A 133 -2.12 -8.66 8.64
N THR A 134 -3.05 -9.16 7.83
CA THR A 134 -4.46 -8.76 7.90
C THR A 134 -5.02 -9.12 9.28
N HIS A 135 -5.75 -8.19 9.90
CA HIS A 135 -6.46 -8.46 11.14
C HIS A 135 -7.44 -9.63 10.96
N PRO A 136 -7.60 -10.53 11.95
CA PRO A 136 -8.45 -11.72 11.81
C PRO A 136 -9.89 -11.43 11.35
N ASP A 137 -10.47 -10.30 11.74
CA ASP A 137 -11.83 -9.92 11.32
C ASP A 137 -11.88 -9.60 9.82
N PHE A 138 -10.88 -8.88 9.30
CA PHE A 138 -10.75 -8.65 7.86
C PHE A 138 -10.36 -9.92 7.10
N ALA A 139 -9.54 -10.78 7.68
CA ALA A 139 -9.15 -12.05 7.06
C ALA A 139 -10.33 -12.99 6.84
N ARG A 140 -11.38 -12.88 7.67
CA ARG A 140 -12.67 -13.62 7.47
C ARG A 140 -13.44 -13.10 6.26
N MET A 141 -13.34 -11.79 5.98
CA MET A 141 -14.04 -11.17 4.85
C MET A 141 -13.23 -11.30 3.56
N VAL A 142 -11.89 -11.27 3.67
CA VAL A 142 -10.98 -11.25 2.53
C VAL A 142 -9.86 -12.28 2.77
N PRO A 143 -9.91 -13.43 2.11
CA PRO A 143 -8.99 -14.53 2.39
C PRO A 143 -7.55 -14.27 1.91
N PHE A 144 -7.34 -13.23 1.10
CA PHE A 144 -6.02 -12.87 0.57
C PHE A 144 -5.86 -11.36 0.38
N GLY A 145 -4.62 -10.91 0.48
CA GLY A 145 -4.27 -9.51 0.37
C GLY A 145 -4.48 -8.71 1.65
N LEU A 146 -4.21 -7.42 1.57
CA LEU A 146 -4.35 -6.49 2.69
C LEU A 146 -5.43 -5.45 2.34
N PRO A 147 -6.61 -5.52 2.98
CA PRO A 147 -7.63 -4.48 2.82
C PRO A 147 -7.17 -3.18 3.45
N ASP A 148 -7.71 -2.07 2.97
CA ASP A 148 -7.49 -0.77 3.56
C ASP A 148 -8.80 -0.01 3.80
N ILE A 149 -8.75 0.98 4.69
CA ILE A 149 -9.81 1.95 4.90
C ILE A 149 -9.35 3.27 4.32
N ARG A 150 -10.12 3.80 3.35
CA ARG A 150 -9.87 5.09 2.73
C ARG A 150 -10.90 6.10 3.20
N ILE A 151 -10.43 7.18 3.80
CA ILE A 151 -11.24 8.32 4.19
C ILE A 151 -10.92 9.49 3.27
N ILE A 152 -11.94 10.12 2.69
CA ILE A 152 -11.82 11.33 1.88
C ILE A 152 -12.25 12.50 2.74
N CYS A 153 -11.34 13.46 2.94
CA CYS A 153 -11.55 14.65 3.75
C CYS A 153 -11.54 15.91 2.88
N LEU A 154 -12.26 16.92 3.36
CA LEU A 154 -12.14 18.30 2.87
C LEU A 154 -11.63 19.16 4.05
N GLY A 155 -10.35 19.53 4.01
CA GLY A 155 -9.67 20.01 5.21
C GLY A 155 -9.72 18.94 6.31
N ASP A 156 -10.17 19.31 7.49
CA ASP A 156 -10.28 18.42 8.66
C ASP A 156 -11.62 17.67 8.74
N VAL A 157 -12.51 17.86 7.74
CA VAL A 157 -13.84 17.25 7.75
C VAL A 157 -13.84 15.98 6.90
N PRO A 158 -14.07 14.79 7.47
CA PRO A 158 -14.27 13.57 6.71
C PRO A 158 -15.62 13.62 5.99
N LEU A 159 -15.59 13.38 4.66
CA LEU A 159 -16.77 13.43 3.79
C LEU A 159 -17.33 12.05 3.48
N MET A 160 -16.45 11.09 3.28
CA MET A 160 -16.81 9.71 2.96
C MET A 160 -15.71 8.73 3.36
N ALA A 161 -16.12 7.52 3.70
CA ALA A 161 -15.22 6.40 3.94
C ALA A 161 -15.60 5.21 3.08
N MET A 162 -14.60 4.43 2.72
CA MET A 162 -14.76 3.13 2.10
C MET A 162 -13.68 2.18 2.61
N THR A 163 -13.99 0.90 2.66
CA THR A 163 -12.96 -0.14 2.67
C THR A 163 -12.75 -0.66 1.26
N ARG A 164 -11.49 -0.93 0.92
CA ARG A 164 -11.13 -1.55 -0.35
C ARG A 164 -10.67 -2.96 -0.05
N LEU A 165 -11.40 -3.92 -0.58
CA LEU A 165 -11.24 -5.33 -0.30
C LEU A 165 -10.57 -6.01 -1.50
N PRO A 166 -9.35 -6.53 -1.35
CA PRO A 166 -8.67 -7.27 -2.40
C PRO A 166 -9.47 -8.47 -2.88
N THR A 167 -9.37 -8.77 -4.15
CA THR A 167 -9.91 -9.95 -4.81
C THR A 167 -8.79 -10.77 -5.43
N GLU A 168 -9.08 -11.97 -5.90
CA GLU A 168 -8.14 -12.77 -6.68
C GLU A 168 -7.76 -12.05 -7.98
N GLU A 169 -8.74 -11.44 -8.66
CA GLU A 169 -8.53 -10.64 -9.87
C GLU A 169 -7.58 -9.46 -9.62
N SER A 170 -7.70 -8.79 -8.46
CA SER A 170 -6.80 -7.69 -8.11
C SER A 170 -5.39 -8.17 -7.71
N GLY A 171 -5.13 -9.48 -7.69
CA GLY A 171 -3.87 -10.07 -7.24
C GLY A 171 -3.56 -9.73 -5.78
N GLY A 172 -4.58 -9.66 -4.92
CA GLY A 172 -4.45 -9.32 -3.50
C GLY A 172 -4.20 -7.84 -3.23
N ARG A 173 -4.38 -6.96 -4.22
CA ARG A 173 -4.21 -5.50 -4.06
C ARG A 173 -5.54 -4.81 -3.79
N ALA A 174 -5.56 -3.90 -2.82
CA ALA A 174 -6.71 -3.05 -2.51
C ALA A 174 -6.86 -1.91 -3.54
N ASN A 175 -6.87 -2.23 -4.85
CA ASN A 175 -6.94 -1.27 -5.94
C ASN A 175 -8.19 -1.50 -6.79
N LEU A 176 -9.13 -0.56 -6.73
CA LEU A 176 -10.41 -0.65 -7.44
C LEU A 176 -10.23 -0.79 -8.97
N HIS A 177 -9.23 -0.14 -9.56
CA HIS A 177 -8.95 -0.25 -11.00
C HIS A 177 -8.34 -1.60 -11.41
N GLN A 178 -7.97 -2.43 -10.44
CA GLN A 178 -7.39 -3.77 -10.64
C GLN A 178 -8.36 -4.87 -10.19
N GLY A 179 -9.63 -4.54 -9.97
CA GLY A 179 -10.65 -5.51 -9.63
C GLY A 179 -10.87 -5.71 -8.11
N ALA A 180 -10.40 -4.79 -7.24
CA ALA A 180 -10.79 -4.82 -5.84
C ALA A 180 -12.23 -4.32 -5.63
N VAL A 181 -12.93 -4.84 -4.61
CA VAL A 181 -14.23 -4.35 -4.19
C VAL A 181 -14.10 -3.06 -3.42
N GLY A 182 -14.88 -2.05 -3.75
CA GLY A 182 -15.05 -0.83 -2.96
C GLY A 182 -16.34 -0.87 -2.15
N ALA A 183 -16.23 -0.86 -0.83
CA ALA A 183 -17.40 -0.94 0.06
C ALA A 183 -17.52 0.35 0.89
N ALA A 184 -18.62 1.08 0.71
CA ALA A 184 -18.88 2.34 1.38
C ALA A 184 -19.25 2.09 2.85
N ILE A 185 -18.63 2.90 3.73
CA ILE A 185 -18.80 2.80 5.18
C ILE A 185 -19.61 3.99 5.68
N ASP A 186 -20.63 3.73 6.50
CA ASP A 186 -21.36 4.77 7.23
C ASP A 186 -20.52 5.22 8.45
N PHE A 187 -20.24 6.50 8.57
CA PHE A 187 -19.48 7.06 9.69
C PHE A 187 -20.18 6.94 11.05
N ARG A 188 -21.49 6.75 11.06
CA ARG A 188 -22.28 6.73 12.31
C ARG A 188 -22.08 5.45 13.10
N ASP A 189 -21.93 4.31 12.40
CA ASP A 189 -21.90 2.99 13.02
C ASP A 189 -20.84 2.04 12.44
N GLY A 190 -20.10 2.48 11.41
CA GLY A 190 -19.06 1.70 10.76
C GLY A 190 -19.58 0.61 9.82
N ARG A 191 -20.87 0.54 9.55
CA ARG A 191 -21.45 -0.49 8.69
C ARG A 191 -21.19 -0.21 7.23
N ILE A 192 -20.99 -1.28 6.47
CA ILE A 192 -21.03 -1.24 5.01
C ILE A 192 -22.49 -1.17 4.56
N PHE A 193 -22.83 -0.17 3.75
CA PHE A 193 -24.18 0.01 3.24
C PHE A 193 -24.28 -0.11 1.72
N ARG A 194 -23.15 -0.18 1.01
CA ARG A 194 -23.07 -0.37 -0.43
C ARG A 194 -21.70 -0.87 -0.81
N ALA A 195 -21.63 -1.83 -1.73
CA ALA A 195 -20.38 -2.29 -2.30
C ALA A 195 -20.47 -2.34 -3.82
N VAL A 196 -19.32 -2.16 -4.49
CA VAL A 196 -19.19 -2.19 -5.94
C VAL A 196 -17.93 -2.94 -6.35
N LEU A 197 -18.03 -3.70 -7.44
CA LEU A 197 -16.90 -4.27 -8.17
C LEU A 197 -16.91 -3.69 -9.58
N GLY A 198 -15.91 -2.89 -9.90
CA GLY A 198 -15.95 -2.09 -11.13
C GLY A 198 -17.09 -1.09 -11.10
N GLN A 199 -18.12 -1.29 -11.95
CA GLN A 199 -19.33 -0.46 -12.01
C GLN A 199 -20.59 -1.19 -11.49
N GLU A 200 -20.46 -2.46 -11.11
CA GLU A 200 -21.58 -3.28 -10.69
C GLU A 200 -21.74 -3.27 -9.17
N ALA A 201 -22.98 -3.21 -8.68
CA ALA A 201 -23.27 -3.38 -7.26
C ALA A 201 -23.09 -4.86 -6.88
N VAL A 202 -22.41 -5.09 -5.77
CA VAL A 202 -22.22 -6.43 -5.21
C VAL A 202 -22.67 -6.47 -3.75
N TRP A 203 -23.16 -7.64 -3.33
CA TRP A 203 -23.66 -7.87 -1.96
C TRP A 203 -22.71 -8.76 -1.17
N ASP A 204 -21.95 -9.60 -1.88
CA ASP A 204 -20.99 -10.53 -1.34
C ASP A 204 -19.61 -10.26 -1.94
N HIS A 205 -18.56 -10.63 -1.19
CA HIS A 205 -17.22 -10.66 -1.73
C HIS A 205 -17.09 -11.82 -2.74
N PRO A 206 -16.42 -11.64 -3.91
CA PRO A 206 -16.31 -12.69 -4.93
C PRO A 206 -15.49 -13.91 -4.51
N ALA A 207 -14.65 -13.82 -3.46
CA ALA A 207 -14.04 -14.99 -2.83
C ALA A 207 -15.06 -15.66 -1.87
N PRO A 208 -14.83 -16.93 -1.43
CA PRO A 208 -15.88 -17.72 -0.81
C PRO A 208 -16.64 -16.96 0.26
N ALA A 209 -17.89 -16.86 -0.04
CA ALA A 209 -19.05 -16.24 0.58
C ALA A 209 -18.82 -15.54 1.94
N THR A 210 -18.44 -14.28 1.89
CA THR A 210 -18.64 -13.40 3.04
C THR A 210 -19.61 -12.29 2.62
N ALA A 211 -20.77 -12.23 3.24
CA ALA A 211 -21.70 -11.12 3.08
C ALA A 211 -21.00 -9.81 3.47
N LEU A 212 -21.14 -8.80 2.62
CA LEU A 212 -20.55 -7.46 2.84
C LEU A 212 -21.56 -6.50 3.47
N ILE A 213 -22.85 -6.80 3.31
CA ILE A 213 -23.98 -5.92 3.71
C ILE A 213 -24.98 -6.73 4.50
#